data_cd6414943954ec76c13dd39cc1a5ce8f
#
_entry.id   cd6414943954ec76c13dd39cc1a5ce8f
#
_cell.length_a   1.000
_cell.length_b   1.000
_cell.length_c   1.000
_cell.angle_alpha   90.00
_cell.angle_beta   90.00
_cell.angle_gamma   90.00
#
_symmetry.space_group_name_H-M   'P 1'
#
loop_
_entity.id
_entity.type
_entity.pdbx_description
1 polymer ?
#
loop_
_entity_poly.entity_id
_entity_poly.type
_entity_poly.pdbx_seq_one_letter_code
_entity_poly.pdbx_strand_id
1 'polypeptide(L)'
;MLLGVALLAAPLRAQDVEQLQTDLVETFNTYSWGDARWGALVYSLDSGDTLLAIAPDSALAPASNLKLLTTAAALHRLGPDYRFHTYVLSDAPVRNGVLQGDLTLYGTGDPGISDRFYGRKDEVFQRLIDDLEAAGITGIDGDLIADASFFPGPLRDAGWERRDLNEHFTAGISALSYNENVVSFRIRPGQVGAPPRVETVPPHSALEVDNTAETVSGRARPRLAILRDDPVEPVRITGQIPSNSREVWRQMTVAVPADFVGASFRAALEGRGITVSGATRTVELPIESSVGRLSAPALGRPGARILARHTSRPLSDYLEVVNKESNNLFAEVIFRAVGRADSGVGSPEASADAVRRTLVALGVETTGLRQHDGSGLSSENRVSAATFVDLIRRMSDGPLWPEYWASLPRAGTRRELGRMYRTAAADNLRAKTGTIDGVSALSGMVRSRDGERLAFSLMVNGSPSQTRAKRVENQIGARLADFRRTPGTVPVIAEETAPPASRTTASNDRHRVNRGENLSEIARRYGVTINEILQVNPRVDRNRIVAGQWLEIPRQGGN
;
A
#
# COMPACT_ATOMS: atom_id res chain seq x y z
N MET A 1 51.24 12.64 39.90
CA MET A 1 51.48 11.49 39.02
C MET A 1 50.12 10.89 38.68
N LEU A 2 49.48 11.39 37.62
CA LEU A 2 48.19 10.89 37.14
C LEU A 2 48.48 9.87 36.03
N LEU A 3 48.20 8.60 36.29
CA LEU A 3 48.21 7.54 35.27
C LEU A 3 46.95 7.71 34.38
N GLY A 4 47.19 8.19 33.17
CA GLY A 4 46.16 8.13 32.11
C GLY A 4 45.98 6.69 31.61
N VAL A 5 44.85 6.11 31.90
CA VAL A 5 44.43 4.85 31.27
C VAL A 5 43.97 5.19 29.85
N ALA A 6 44.84 4.95 28.88
CA ALA A 6 44.44 4.94 27.47
C ALA A 6 43.58 3.68 27.22
N LEU A 7 42.27 3.86 27.10
CA LEU A 7 41.41 2.85 26.50
C LEU A 7 41.84 2.69 25.03
N LEU A 8 42.63 1.68 24.76
CA LEU A 8 42.90 1.17 23.41
C LEU A 8 41.57 0.60 22.89
N ALA A 9 40.87 1.41 22.08
CA ALA A 9 39.79 0.86 21.25
C ALA A 9 40.43 -0.23 20.37
N ALA A 10 40.03 -1.48 20.59
CA ALA A 10 40.45 -2.59 19.74
C ALA A 10 40.09 -2.22 18.30
N PRO A 11 41.00 -2.39 17.31
CA PRO A 11 40.66 -2.15 15.92
C PRO A 11 39.51 -3.10 15.56
N LEU A 12 38.38 -2.53 15.11
CA LEU A 12 37.29 -3.30 14.52
C LEU A 12 37.94 -4.12 13.38
N ARG A 13 38.03 -5.45 13.57
CA ARG A 13 38.61 -6.35 12.58
C ARG A 13 37.78 -6.25 11.30
N ALA A 14 38.47 -6.01 10.19
CA ALA A 14 37.91 -6.22 8.86
C ALA A 14 37.40 -7.66 8.77
N GLN A 15 36.21 -7.87 8.21
CA GLN A 15 35.56 -9.18 8.14
C GLN A 15 35.76 -9.76 6.74
N ASP A 16 35.97 -11.08 6.69
CA ASP A 16 36.02 -11.80 5.44
C ASP A 16 34.62 -11.89 4.82
N VAL A 17 34.54 -11.81 3.50
CA VAL A 17 33.28 -11.99 2.76
C VAL A 17 32.68 -13.37 3.04
N GLU A 18 33.50 -14.41 3.15
CA GLU A 18 33.04 -15.78 3.48
C GLU A 18 32.36 -15.83 4.86
N GLN A 19 32.89 -15.09 5.85
CA GLN A 19 32.26 -15.00 7.16
C GLN A 19 30.91 -14.27 7.07
N LEU A 20 30.81 -13.19 6.28
CA LEU A 20 29.54 -12.51 6.05
C LEU A 20 28.51 -13.46 5.41
N GLN A 21 28.92 -14.18 4.36
CA GLN A 21 28.05 -15.14 3.69
C GLN A 21 27.54 -16.23 4.66
N THR A 22 28.42 -16.76 5.49
CA THR A 22 28.06 -17.73 6.53
C THR A 22 27.04 -17.15 7.50
N ASP A 23 27.28 -15.96 8.04
CA ASP A 23 26.39 -15.30 9.00
C ASP A 23 25.00 -15.02 8.39
N LEU A 24 24.96 -14.63 7.11
CA LEU A 24 23.70 -14.37 6.41
C LEU A 24 22.89 -15.68 6.23
N VAL A 25 23.53 -16.75 5.80
CA VAL A 25 22.88 -18.07 5.63
C VAL A 25 22.40 -18.61 6.98
N GLU A 26 23.20 -18.53 8.04
CA GLU A 26 22.81 -18.95 9.38
C GLU A 26 21.60 -18.16 9.90
N THR A 27 21.49 -16.87 9.54
CA THR A 27 20.34 -16.05 9.91
C THR A 27 19.04 -16.62 9.35
N PHE A 28 19.01 -17.09 8.09
CA PHE A 28 17.85 -17.76 7.51
C PHE A 28 17.55 -19.10 8.21
N ASN A 29 18.58 -19.83 8.61
CA ASN A 29 18.46 -21.14 9.26
C ASN A 29 18.08 -21.06 10.75
N THR A 30 17.98 -19.85 11.33
CA THR A 30 17.59 -19.66 12.73
C THR A 30 16.19 -20.21 13.04
N TYR A 31 15.30 -20.26 12.03
CA TYR A 31 13.92 -20.70 12.19
C TYR A 31 13.57 -21.82 11.22
N SER A 32 12.65 -22.70 11.63
CA SER A 32 11.99 -23.60 10.71
C SER A 32 10.91 -22.85 9.94
N TRP A 33 10.91 -22.99 8.61
CA TRP A 33 10.02 -22.26 7.70
C TRP A 33 8.89 -23.12 7.13
N GLY A 34 8.89 -24.45 7.37
CA GLY A 34 7.92 -25.37 6.76
C GLY A 34 7.99 -25.28 5.23
N ASP A 35 6.85 -25.10 4.59
CA ASP A 35 6.75 -25.01 3.13
C ASP A 35 6.97 -23.58 2.58
N ALA A 36 7.41 -22.64 3.43
CA ALA A 36 7.67 -21.28 2.99
C ALA A 36 8.85 -21.23 2.01
N ARG A 37 8.69 -20.40 0.97
CA ARG A 37 9.70 -20.20 -0.07
C ARG A 37 10.36 -18.84 0.11
N TRP A 38 11.68 -18.84 0.21
CA TRP A 38 12.50 -17.65 0.19
C TRP A 38 13.05 -17.39 -1.20
N GLY A 39 13.07 -16.10 -1.57
CA GLY A 39 13.88 -15.57 -2.65
C GLY A 39 14.72 -14.43 -2.07
N ALA A 40 16.03 -14.53 -2.11
CA ALA A 40 16.90 -13.51 -1.56
C ALA A 40 18.13 -13.29 -2.42
N LEU A 41 18.52 -12.02 -2.55
CA LEU A 41 19.75 -11.61 -3.20
C LEU A 41 20.36 -10.43 -2.45
N VAL A 42 21.67 -10.50 -2.18
CA VAL A 42 22.49 -9.38 -1.71
C VAL A 42 23.64 -9.19 -2.68
N TYR A 43 23.79 -7.98 -3.19
CA TYR A 43 24.75 -7.65 -4.21
C TYR A 43 25.51 -6.35 -3.87
N SER A 44 26.84 -6.35 -4.02
CA SER A 44 27.66 -5.17 -3.90
C SER A 44 27.65 -4.38 -5.20
N LEU A 45 27.17 -3.12 -5.13
CA LEU A 45 27.15 -2.21 -6.28
C LEU A 45 28.57 -1.70 -6.62
N ASP A 46 29.47 -1.71 -5.65
CA ASP A 46 30.81 -1.14 -5.79
C ASP A 46 31.84 -2.21 -6.22
N SER A 47 31.74 -3.43 -5.68
CA SER A 47 32.67 -4.53 -6.00
C SER A 47 32.17 -5.45 -7.10
N GLY A 48 30.84 -5.48 -7.36
CA GLY A 48 30.23 -6.41 -8.29
C GLY A 48 30.03 -7.84 -7.74
N ASP A 49 30.14 -7.99 -6.41
CA ASP A 49 29.99 -9.30 -5.74
C ASP A 49 28.55 -9.67 -5.50
N THR A 50 28.25 -10.96 -5.63
CA THR A 50 27.06 -11.57 -5.05
C THR A 50 27.40 -12.10 -3.66
N LEU A 51 26.88 -11.48 -2.62
CA LEU A 51 27.17 -11.81 -1.23
C LEU A 51 26.22 -12.84 -0.63
N LEU A 52 25.02 -12.98 -1.21
CA LEU A 52 24.01 -13.98 -0.86
C LEU A 52 23.11 -14.23 -2.07
N ALA A 53 22.82 -15.50 -2.36
CA ALA A 53 21.84 -15.91 -3.34
C ALA A 53 21.03 -17.10 -2.81
N ILE A 54 19.71 -16.91 -2.59
CA ILE A 54 18.77 -17.97 -2.23
C ILE A 54 17.62 -17.90 -3.23
N ALA A 55 17.55 -18.82 -4.18
CA ALA A 55 16.55 -18.85 -5.24
C ALA A 55 16.22 -17.42 -5.76
N PRO A 56 17.24 -16.63 -6.17
CA PRO A 56 17.09 -15.20 -6.46
C PRO A 56 16.13 -14.92 -7.61
N ASP A 57 16.00 -15.87 -8.56
CA ASP A 57 15.15 -15.76 -9.75
C ASP A 57 13.73 -16.30 -9.54
N SER A 58 13.46 -16.85 -8.35
CA SER A 58 12.11 -17.33 -8.03
C SER A 58 11.08 -16.20 -8.05
N ALA A 59 10.07 -16.35 -8.88
CA ALA A 59 8.96 -15.42 -8.98
C ALA A 59 8.01 -15.57 -7.78
N LEU A 60 8.08 -14.64 -6.83
CA LEU A 60 7.31 -14.63 -5.59
C LEU A 60 6.33 -13.45 -5.57
N ALA A 61 5.28 -13.54 -4.75
CA ALA A 61 4.43 -12.40 -4.45
C ALA A 61 5.24 -11.36 -3.65
N PRO A 62 5.38 -10.12 -4.16
CA PRO A 62 6.27 -9.13 -3.56
C PRO A 62 5.60 -8.30 -2.47
N ALA A 63 4.27 -8.41 -2.32
CA ALA A 63 3.49 -7.46 -1.56
C ALA A 63 3.86 -6.01 -1.96
N SER A 64 3.82 -5.06 -1.02
CA SER A 64 4.10 -3.63 -1.31
C SER A 64 5.53 -3.33 -1.80
N ASN A 65 6.44 -4.32 -1.91
CA ASN A 65 7.71 -4.10 -2.61
C ASN A 65 7.50 -3.83 -4.10
N LEU A 66 6.35 -4.26 -4.66
CA LEU A 66 5.96 -3.94 -6.04
C LEU A 66 5.99 -2.43 -6.33
N LYS A 67 5.69 -1.60 -5.32
CA LYS A 67 5.74 -0.14 -5.43
C LYS A 67 7.09 0.41 -5.88
N LEU A 68 8.18 -0.35 -5.66
CA LEU A 68 9.50 0.00 -6.20
C LEU A 68 9.51 0.04 -7.73
N LEU A 69 8.85 -0.94 -8.38
CA LEU A 69 8.74 -0.98 -9.84
C LEU A 69 7.83 0.16 -10.34
N THR A 70 6.68 0.33 -9.69
CA THR A 70 5.70 1.38 -10.03
C THR A 70 6.31 2.78 -9.93
N THR A 71 7.04 3.07 -8.84
CA THR A 71 7.63 4.40 -8.61
C THR A 71 8.83 4.67 -9.50
N ALA A 72 9.65 3.67 -9.82
CA ALA A 72 10.73 3.80 -10.80
C ALA A 72 10.18 4.08 -12.20
N ALA A 73 9.16 3.33 -12.64
CA ALA A 73 8.53 3.55 -13.93
C ALA A 73 7.88 4.95 -14.02
N ALA A 74 7.24 5.39 -12.93
CA ALA A 74 6.64 6.73 -12.87
C ALA A 74 7.69 7.84 -13.02
N LEU A 75 8.81 7.76 -12.32
CA LEU A 75 9.90 8.73 -12.47
C LEU A 75 10.43 8.79 -13.92
N HIS A 76 10.58 7.65 -14.57
CA HIS A 76 11.10 7.59 -15.93
C HIS A 76 10.10 8.03 -17.00
N ARG A 77 8.81 7.74 -16.82
CA ARG A 77 7.77 8.06 -17.82
C ARG A 77 7.16 9.43 -17.66
N LEU A 78 6.98 9.86 -16.41
CA LEU A 78 6.29 11.11 -16.09
C LEU A 78 7.28 12.22 -15.69
N GLY A 79 8.40 11.86 -15.08
CA GLY A 79 9.34 12.79 -14.46
C GLY A 79 8.94 13.22 -13.07
N PRO A 80 9.89 13.71 -12.23
CA PRO A 80 9.63 14.08 -10.84
C PRO A 80 8.68 15.27 -10.67
N ASP A 81 8.63 16.16 -11.65
CA ASP A 81 7.82 17.39 -11.67
C ASP A 81 6.41 17.20 -12.24
N TYR A 82 6.06 15.99 -12.68
CA TYR A 82 4.73 15.70 -13.21
C TYR A 82 3.65 16.08 -12.20
N ARG A 83 2.53 16.63 -12.72
CA ARG A 83 1.40 17.08 -11.91
C ARG A 83 0.09 16.58 -12.49
N PHE A 84 -0.79 16.15 -11.62
CA PHE A 84 -2.18 15.87 -11.96
C PHE A 84 -2.98 17.17 -12.02
N HIS A 85 -4.11 17.13 -12.71
CA HIS A 85 -5.01 18.26 -12.83
C HIS A 85 -6.45 17.85 -12.54
N THR A 86 -7.19 18.75 -11.94
CA THR A 86 -8.65 18.66 -11.85
C THR A 86 -9.23 19.92 -12.48
N TYR A 87 -10.13 19.75 -13.43
CA TYR A 87 -10.70 20.83 -14.21
C TYR A 87 -12.19 20.97 -13.92
N VAL A 88 -12.68 22.20 -13.94
CA VAL A 88 -14.10 22.51 -14.02
C VAL A 88 -14.36 23.08 -15.41
N LEU A 89 -15.22 22.42 -16.17
CA LEU A 89 -15.43 22.66 -17.61
C LEU A 89 -16.91 22.90 -17.90
N SER A 90 -17.18 23.74 -18.90
CA SER A 90 -18.49 23.83 -19.54
C SER A 90 -18.34 24.46 -20.92
N ASP A 91 -19.21 24.10 -21.85
CA ASP A 91 -19.37 24.77 -23.15
C ASP A 91 -20.61 25.70 -23.18
N ALA A 92 -21.37 25.72 -22.08
CA ALA A 92 -22.58 26.52 -21.95
C ALA A 92 -22.30 28.02 -21.70
N PRO A 93 -23.17 28.93 -22.19
CA PRO A 93 -23.03 30.34 -21.91
C PRO A 93 -23.47 30.70 -20.49
N VAL A 94 -22.87 31.75 -19.91
CA VAL A 94 -23.34 32.35 -18.65
C VAL A 94 -24.29 33.50 -18.98
N ARG A 95 -25.49 33.49 -18.38
CA ARG A 95 -26.49 34.56 -18.52
C ARG A 95 -26.97 35.00 -17.14
N ASN A 96 -26.83 36.26 -16.84
CA ASN A 96 -27.22 36.83 -15.54
C ASN A 96 -26.64 36.06 -14.34
N GLY A 97 -25.39 35.59 -14.44
CA GLY A 97 -24.73 34.83 -13.41
C GLY A 97 -25.07 33.34 -13.40
N VAL A 98 -25.97 32.86 -14.26
CA VAL A 98 -26.35 31.43 -14.34
C VAL A 98 -25.74 30.77 -15.55
N LEU A 99 -25.01 29.70 -15.35
CA LEU A 99 -24.51 28.81 -16.41
C LEU A 99 -25.70 28.06 -17.00
N GLN A 100 -25.93 28.20 -18.33
CA GLN A 100 -27.10 27.63 -19.01
C GLN A 100 -26.79 26.25 -19.60
N GLY A 101 -26.43 25.30 -18.74
CA GLY A 101 -26.09 23.93 -19.10
C GLY A 101 -25.21 23.27 -18.06
N ASP A 102 -24.65 22.11 -18.41
CA ASP A 102 -23.94 21.24 -17.50
C ASP A 102 -22.57 21.80 -17.07
N LEU A 103 -22.22 21.52 -15.81
CA LEU A 103 -20.90 21.75 -15.24
C LEU A 103 -20.18 20.40 -15.08
N THR A 104 -19.00 20.25 -15.70
CA THR A 104 -18.21 19.02 -15.62
C THR A 104 -16.99 19.20 -14.72
N LEU A 105 -16.88 18.40 -13.67
CA LEU A 105 -15.68 18.23 -12.87
C LEU A 105 -14.89 17.04 -13.45
N TYR A 106 -13.76 17.31 -14.08
CA TYR A 106 -12.93 16.31 -14.78
C TYR A 106 -11.59 16.11 -14.09
N GLY A 107 -11.28 14.87 -13.69
CA GLY A 107 -10.02 14.52 -13.03
C GLY A 107 -9.03 13.81 -13.94
N THR A 108 -7.74 14.10 -13.76
CA THR A 108 -6.64 13.34 -14.37
C THR A 108 -5.91 12.42 -13.39
N GLY A 109 -6.47 12.23 -12.20
CA GLY A 109 -5.97 11.27 -11.23
C GLY A 109 -5.18 11.89 -10.06
N ASP A 110 -5.61 13.02 -9.48
CA ASP A 110 -5.00 13.54 -8.25
C ASP A 110 -5.52 12.81 -7.01
N PRO A 111 -4.74 11.90 -6.35
CA PRO A 111 -5.16 11.26 -5.12
C PRO A 111 -4.93 12.14 -3.89
N GLY A 112 -4.29 13.30 -4.06
CA GLY A 112 -3.84 14.18 -2.98
C GLY A 112 -4.87 15.20 -2.51
N ILE A 113 -6.08 15.24 -3.08
CA ILE A 113 -7.13 16.17 -2.64
C ILE A 113 -7.69 15.74 -1.28
N SER A 114 -6.97 16.12 -0.23
CA SER A 114 -7.27 15.77 1.17
C SER A 114 -6.51 16.70 2.12
N ASP A 115 -6.73 16.57 3.42
CA ASP A 115 -5.95 17.28 4.45
C ASP A 115 -4.50 16.80 4.62
N ARG A 116 -4.07 15.82 3.82
CA ARG A 116 -2.66 15.41 3.74
C ARG A 116 -1.76 16.52 3.22
N PHE A 117 -2.18 17.21 2.17
CA PHE A 117 -1.40 18.25 1.49
C PHE A 117 -1.99 19.65 1.62
N TYR A 118 -3.22 19.76 2.10
CA TYR A 118 -3.95 21.01 2.24
C TYR A 118 -4.38 21.22 3.69
N GLY A 119 -4.65 22.46 4.08
CA GLY A 119 -5.04 22.80 5.44
C GLY A 119 -6.43 22.25 5.84
N ARG A 120 -7.29 22.00 4.84
CA ARG A 120 -8.62 21.43 4.99
C ARG A 120 -8.88 20.40 3.90
N LYS A 121 -9.75 19.43 4.19
CA LYS A 121 -10.12 18.38 3.21
C LYS A 121 -10.72 18.96 1.93
N ASP A 122 -11.60 19.95 2.05
CA ASP A 122 -12.34 20.59 0.97
C ASP A 122 -11.62 21.80 0.35
N GLU A 123 -10.40 22.12 0.75
CA GLU A 123 -9.69 23.34 0.31
C GLU A 123 -9.58 23.46 -1.20
N VAL A 124 -9.33 22.35 -1.90
CA VAL A 124 -9.25 22.34 -3.37
C VAL A 124 -10.62 22.69 -3.98
N PHE A 125 -11.70 22.14 -3.44
CA PHE A 125 -13.05 22.49 -3.91
C PHE A 125 -13.37 23.97 -3.68
N GLN A 126 -13.00 24.52 -2.53
CA GLN A 126 -13.20 25.94 -2.25
C GLN A 126 -12.46 26.83 -3.26
N ARG A 127 -11.21 26.50 -3.61
CA ARG A 127 -10.42 27.23 -4.63
C ARG A 127 -11.05 27.15 -6.02
N LEU A 128 -11.54 25.97 -6.43
CA LEU A 128 -12.27 25.83 -7.69
C LEU A 128 -13.56 26.66 -7.71
N ILE A 129 -14.23 26.78 -6.57
CA ILE A 129 -15.44 27.60 -6.42
C ILE A 129 -15.09 29.10 -6.46
N ASP A 130 -13.98 29.52 -5.84
CA ASP A 130 -13.50 30.90 -5.92
C ASP A 130 -13.28 31.33 -7.39
N ASP A 131 -12.73 30.45 -8.24
CA ASP A 131 -12.56 30.69 -9.68
C ASP A 131 -13.91 30.81 -10.39
N LEU A 132 -14.91 29.99 -10.04
CA LEU A 132 -16.27 30.08 -10.60
C LEU A 132 -16.97 31.38 -10.21
N GLU A 133 -16.86 31.81 -8.95
CA GLU A 133 -17.40 33.09 -8.46
C GLU A 133 -16.71 34.27 -9.15
N ALA A 134 -15.37 34.17 -9.34
CA ALA A 134 -14.63 35.21 -10.07
C ALA A 134 -15.04 35.29 -11.56
N ALA A 135 -15.49 34.16 -12.14
CA ALA A 135 -16.12 34.14 -13.48
C ALA A 135 -17.57 34.63 -13.50
N GLY A 136 -18.10 35.07 -12.35
CA GLY A 136 -19.47 35.59 -12.21
C GLY A 136 -20.56 34.52 -12.20
N ILE A 137 -20.22 33.27 -11.88
CA ILE A 137 -21.17 32.14 -11.81
C ILE A 137 -21.78 32.08 -10.40
N THR A 138 -23.08 32.22 -10.32
CA THR A 138 -23.87 32.17 -9.08
C THR A 138 -24.91 31.05 -9.09
N GLY A 139 -25.06 30.34 -10.23
CA GLY A 139 -25.96 29.20 -10.37
C GLY A 139 -25.67 28.42 -11.64
N ILE A 140 -26.13 27.18 -11.65
CA ILE A 140 -25.96 26.21 -12.75
C ILE A 140 -27.35 25.67 -13.10
N ASP A 141 -27.79 25.94 -14.33
CA ASP A 141 -29.04 25.44 -14.89
C ASP A 141 -28.73 24.23 -15.78
N GLY A 142 -28.40 23.13 -15.15
CA GLY A 142 -27.98 21.88 -15.77
C GLY A 142 -27.47 20.91 -14.71
N ASP A 143 -26.87 19.81 -15.18
CA ASP A 143 -26.33 18.76 -14.33
C ASP A 143 -24.88 19.08 -13.87
N LEU A 144 -24.50 18.52 -12.73
CA LEU A 144 -23.11 18.39 -12.31
C LEU A 144 -22.59 17.01 -12.76
N ILE A 145 -21.60 17.00 -13.64
CA ILE A 145 -21.01 15.76 -14.16
C ILE A 145 -19.64 15.53 -13.49
N ALA A 146 -19.51 14.45 -12.72
CA ALA A 146 -18.25 13.98 -12.18
C ALA A 146 -17.61 13.00 -13.19
N ASP A 147 -16.66 13.49 -13.98
CA ASP A 147 -16.04 12.75 -15.06
C ASP A 147 -14.68 12.17 -14.63
N ALA A 148 -14.65 10.87 -14.37
CA ALA A 148 -13.48 10.07 -14.00
C ALA A 148 -12.95 9.21 -15.16
N SER A 149 -13.40 9.43 -16.37
CA SER A 149 -13.11 8.61 -17.56
C SER A 149 -11.64 8.58 -18.00
N PHE A 150 -10.78 9.38 -17.36
CA PHE A 150 -9.34 9.41 -17.67
C PHE A 150 -8.66 8.06 -17.38
N PHE A 151 -9.14 7.30 -16.39
CA PHE A 151 -8.67 5.96 -16.06
C PHE A 151 -9.77 4.93 -16.26
N PRO A 152 -9.89 4.33 -17.45
CA PRO A 152 -10.86 3.26 -17.66
C PRO A 152 -10.45 1.97 -16.95
N GLY A 153 -11.44 1.16 -16.61
CA GLY A 153 -11.25 -0.16 -16.01
C GLY A 153 -11.80 -0.27 -14.59
N PRO A 154 -11.57 -1.40 -13.94
CA PRO A 154 -12.18 -1.68 -12.64
C PRO A 154 -11.64 -0.74 -11.56
N LEU A 155 -12.53 -0.38 -10.61
CA LEU A 155 -12.17 0.42 -9.43
C LEU A 155 -11.25 -0.34 -8.47
N ARG A 156 -11.24 -1.67 -8.52
CA ARG A 156 -10.42 -2.57 -7.68
C ARG A 156 -9.95 -3.74 -8.50
N ASP A 157 -8.72 -4.21 -8.22
CA ASP A 157 -8.20 -5.41 -8.86
C ASP A 157 -8.93 -6.67 -8.37
N ALA A 158 -9.18 -7.62 -9.28
CA ALA A 158 -9.90 -8.85 -8.97
C ALA A 158 -9.12 -9.79 -8.01
N GLY A 159 -7.81 -9.63 -7.93
CA GLY A 159 -6.93 -10.38 -7.02
C GLY A 159 -6.87 -9.80 -5.60
N TRP A 160 -7.63 -8.73 -5.30
CA TRP A 160 -7.72 -8.20 -3.93
C TRP A 160 -8.68 -9.05 -3.08
N GLU A 161 -8.32 -9.30 -1.84
CA GLU A 161 -9.11 -10.10 -0.92
C GLU A 161 -10.48 -9.47 -0.64
N ARG A 162 -11.56 -10.21 -0.91
CA ARG A 162 -12.94 -9.70 -0.75
C ARG A 162 -13.24 -9.22 0.67
N ARG A 163 -12.68 -9.86 1.68
CA ARG A 163 -12.85 -9.48 3.09
C ARG A 163 -12.29 -8.09 3.42
N ASP A 164 -11.34 -7.61 2.62
CA ASP A 164 -10.62 -6.36 2.87
C ASP A 164 -11.18 -5.18 2.06
N LEU A 165 -12.18 -5.40 1.18
CA LEU A 165 -12.66 -4.38 0.24
C LEU A 165 -13.31 -3.14 0.89
N ASN A 166 -13.53 -3.15 2.19
CA ASN A 166 -14.00 -1.99 2.95
C ASN A 166 -12.88 -1.27 3.70
N GLU A 167 -11.69 -1.85 3.74
CA GLU A 167 -10.54 -1.28 4.44
C GLU A 167 -9.94 -0.11 3.67
N HIS A 168 -9.40 0.87 4.37
CA HIS A 168 -8.84 2.09 3.78
C HIS A 168 -7.73 1.81 2.74
N PHE A 169 -7.02 0.71 2.87
CA PHE A 169 -5.94 0.31 1.95
C PHE A 169 -6.44 -0.36 0.65
N THR A 170 -7.75 -0.59 0.50
CA THR A 170 -8.41 -1.07 -0.73
C THR A 170 -9.31 -0.01 -1.35
N ALA A 171 -8.99 1.26 -1.15
CA ALA A 171 -9.73 2.37 -1.72
C ALA A 171 -9.85 2.24 -3.24
N GLY A 172 -11.04 2.50 -3.77
CA GLY A 172 -11.31 2.41 -5.20
C GLY A 172 -10.43 3.37 -6.02
N ILE A 173 -9.92 2.89 -7.14
CA ILE A 173 -9.03 3.61 -8.06
C ILE A 173 -9.89 4.46 -8.98
N SER A 174 -9.66 5.77 -9.03
CA SER A 174 -10.43 6.67 -9.89
C SER A 174 -9.57 7.85 -10.34
N ALA A 175 -9.91 8.43 -11.48
CA ALA A 175 -9.32 9.67 -11.93
C ALA A 175 -9.83 10.90 -11.15
N LEU A 176 -10.94 10.75 -10.44
CA LEU A 176 -11.43 11.69 -9.44
C LEU A 176 -11.30 11.05 -8.06
N SER A 177 -10.56 11.70 -7.18
CA SER A 177 -10.37 11.25 -5.79
C SER A 177 -10.55 12.42 -4.82
N TYR A 178 -11.11 12.14 -3.66
CA TYR A 178 -11.28 13.08 -2.57
C TYR A 178 -11.12 12.36 -1.23
N ASN A 179 -10.40 12.98 -0.29
CA ASN A 179 -10.12 12.40 1.02
C ASN A 179 -9.61 10.95 0.96
N GLU A 180 -8.73 10.67 -0.02
CA GLU A 180 -8.17 9.34 -0.30
C GLU A 180 -9.24 8.24 -0.53
N ASN A 181 -10.43 8.64 -1.01
CA ASN A 181 -11.59 7.78 -1.27
C ASN A 181 -12.06 7.01 -0.02
N VAL A 182 -11.92 7.66 1.14
CA VAL A 182 -12.28 7.12 2.46
C VAL A 182 -13.24 8.08 3.17
N VAL A 183 -14.23 7.52 3.82
CA VAL A 183 -15.13 8.24 4.75
C VAL A 183 -14.91 7.74 6.17
N SER A 184 -14.87 8.65 7.13
CA SER A 184 -14.84 8.34 8.55
C SER A 184 -16.24 8.44 9.15
N PHE A 185 -16.65 7.45 9.92
CA PHE A 185 -17.86 7.48 10.73
C PHE A 185 -17.49 7.97 12.12
N ARG A 186 -18.10 9.07 12.51
CA ARG A 186 -18.04 9.60 13.87
C ARG A 186 -19.28 9.17 14.62
N ILE A 187 -19.13 8.27 15.58
CA ILE A 187 -20.23 7.63 16.29
C ILE A 187 -20.21 8.11 17.74
N ARG A 188 -21.29 8.78 18.16
CA ARG A 188 -21.47 9.29 19.51
C ARG A 188 -22.62 8.59 20.21
N PRO A 189 -22.51 8.27 21.51
CA PRO A 189 -23.63 7.73 22.26
C PRO A 189 -24.86 8.63 22.14
N GLY A 190 -26.04 8.01 22.03
CA GLY A 190 -27.34 8.65 22.12
C GLY A 190 -27.93 8.55 23.54
N GLN A 191 -29.26 8.52 23.63
CA GLN A 191 -29.97 8.14 24.86
C GLN A 191 -29.89 6.63 25.05
N VAL A 192 -29.85 6.16 26.31
CA VAL A 192 -29.88 4.72 26.63
C VAL A 192 -31.14 4.09 26.05
N GLY A 193 -30.98 2.99 25.33
CA GLY A 193 -32.04 2.29 24.60
C GLY A 193 -32.30 2.84 23.20
N ALA A 194 -31.62 3.91 22.77
CA ALA A 194 -31.74 4.49 21.43
C ALA A 194 -30.47 4.26 20.61
N PRO A 195 -30.55 4.35 19.26
CA PRO A 195 -29.38 4.30 18.40
C PRO A 195 -28.37 5.43 18.71
N PRO A 196 -27.07 5.18 18.56
CA PRO A 196 -26.05 6.23 18.60
C PRO A 196 -26.22 7.22 17.43
N ARG A 197 -25.71 8.44 17.61
CA ARG A 197 -25.64 9.42 16.52
C ARG A 197 -24.45 9.10 15.63
N VAL A 198 -24.68 9.05 14.33
CA VAL A 198 -23.67 8.76 13.31
C VAL A 198 -23.54 9.95 12.38
N GLU A 199 -22.33 10.43 12.19
CA GLU A 199 -21.97 11.48 11.24
C GLU A 199 -20.85 10.97 10.34
N THR A 200 -20.87 11.28 9.04
CA THR A 200 -19.76 11.01 8.11
C THR A 200 -18.82 12.21 8.01
N VAL A 201 -17.52 11.95 7.91
CA VAL A 201 -16.48 12.98 7.75
C VAL A 201 -15.50 12.53 6.64
N PRO A 202 -15.45 13.23 5.50
CA PRO A 202 -16.32 14.35 5.10
C PRO A 202 -17.80 13.95 5.05
N PRO A 203 -18.71 14.94 5.07
CA PRO A 203 -20.12 14.64 4.84
C PRO A 203 -20.34 13.93 3.50
N HIS A 204 -21.12 12.86 3.49
CA HIS A 204 -21.42 12.08 2.31
C HIS A 204 -22.93 11.84 2.23
N SER A 205 -23.62 12.75 1.55
CA SER A 205 -25.10 12.77 1.50
C SER A 205 -25.73 11.60 0.75
N ALA A 206 -24.98 10.99 -0.19
CA ALA A 206 -25.44 9.83 -0.95
C ALA A 206 -25.16 8.49 -0.24
N LEU A 207 -24.51 8.48 0.93
CA LEU A 207 -24.23 7.26 1.67
C LEU A 207 -25.42 6.91 2.57
N GLU A 208 -26.08 5.81 2.24
CA GLU A 208 -27.12 5.26 3.10
C GLU A 208 -26.51 4.50 4.28
N VAL A 209 -27.02 4.78 5.49
CA VAL A 209 -26.55 4.16 6.73
C VAL A 209 -27.74 3.52 7.46
N ASP A 210 -27.72 2.18 7.55
CA ASP A 210 -28.62 1.41 8.41
C ASP A 210 -27.99 1.26 9.81
N ASN A 211 -28.47 2.06 10.76
CA ASN A 211 -27.95 2.11 12.11
C ASN A 211 -28.86 1.39 13.10
N THR A 212 -28.55 0.12 13.33
CA THR A 212 -29.22 -0.76 14.30
C THR A 212 -28.42 -0.94 15.60
N ALA A 213 -27.34 -0.18 15.78
CA ALA A 213 -26.59 -0.18 17.03
C ALA A 213 -27.40 0.47 18.17
N GLU A 214 -27.10 0.10 19.41
CA GLU A 214 -27.80 0.57 20.60
C GLU A 214 -26.86 1.30 21.55
N THR A 215 -27.32 2.39 22.16
CA THR A 215 -26.67 3.03 23.28
C THR A 215 -27.10 2.33 24.58
N VAL A 216 -26.14 1.74 25.29
CA VAL A 216 -26.41 1.01 26.54
C VAL A 216 -25.90 1.74 27.77
N SER A 217 -26.47 1.46 28.92
CA SER A 217 -25.96 1.97 30.19
C SER A 217 -24.63 1.30 30.57
N GLY A 218 -23.75 2.01 31.32
CA GLY A 218 -22.54 1.41 31.88
C GLY A 218 -21.22 1.95 31.33
N ARG A 219 -20.12 1.28 31.68
CA ARG A 219 -18.72 1.68 31.38
C ARG A 219 -17.94 0.63 30.60
N ALA A 220 -18.62 -0.27 29.90
CA ALA A 220 -17.96 -1.24 29.05
C ALA A 220 -17.22 -0.57 27.87
N ARG A 221 -16.39 -1.33 27.15
CA ARG A 221 -15.82 -0.85 25.88
C ARG A 221 -16.88 -0.90 24.78
N PRO A 222 -16.92 0.08 23.85
CA PRO A 222 -17.77 0.01 22.68
C PRO A 222 -17.51 -1.27 21.88
N ARG A 223 -18.59 -1.91 21.43
CA ARG A 223 -18.58 -3.10 20.55
C ARG A 223 -19.42 -2.78 19.34
N LEU A 224 -18.82 -2.03 18.40
CA LEU A 224 -19.48 -1.61 17.17
C LEU A 224 -18.83 -2.32 15.98
N ALA A 225 -19.66 -2.84 15.08
CA ALA A 225 -19.26 -3.29 13.76
C ALA A 225 -19.85 -2.35 12.70
N ILE A 226 -19.05 -2.03 11.68
CA ILE A 226 -19.46 -1.29 10.49
C ILE A 226 -19.19 -2.19 9.32
N LEU A 227 -20.24 -2.56 8.60
CA LEU A 227 -20.22 -3.60 7.57
C LEU A 227 -20.90 -3.07 6.30
N ARG A 228 -20.38 -3.46 5.18
CA ARG A 228 -20.99 -3.32 3.87
C ARG A 228 -20.58 -4.53 3.03
N ASP A 229 -21.51 -5.33 2.63
CA ASP A 229 -21.25 -6.58 1.92
C ASP A 229 -21.11 -6.34 0.40
N ASP A 230 -21.84 -5.35 -0.11
CA ASP A 230 -21.80 -4.93 -1.52
C ASP A 230 -21.70 -3.39 -1.62
N PRO A 231 -20.98 -2.82 -2.59
CA PRO A 231 -20.88 -1.38 -2.77
C PRO A 231 -22.21 -0.62 -2.88
N VAL A 232 -23.24 -1.25 -3.39
CA VAL A 232 -24.59 -0.64 -3.56
C VAL A 232 -25.49 -0.81 -2.34
N GLU A 233 -25.08 -1.62 -1.35
CA GLU A 233 -25.83 -1.80 -0.12
C GLU A 233 -25.57 -0.69 0.90
N PRO A 234 -26.55 -0.37 1.77
CA PRO A 234 -26.36 0.53 2.89
C PRO A 234 -25.22 0.06 3.81
N VAL A 235 -24.49 1.01 4.38
CA VAL A 235 -23.53 0.70 5.45
C VAL A 235 -24.29 0.35 6.71
N ARG A 236 -24.18 -0.89 7.18
CA ARG A 236 -24.79 -1.35 8.43
C ARG A 236 -23.90 -1.07 9.62
N ILE A 237 -24.44 -0.37 10.62
CA ILE A 237 -23.79 -0.14 11.91
C ILE A 237 -24.55 -0.91 12.97
N THR A 238 -23.87 -1.89 13.59
CA THR A 238 -24.49 -2.78 14.58
C THR A 238 -23.69 -2.82 15.87
N GLY A 239 -24.27 -3.38 16.94
CA GLY A 239 -23.61 -3.58 18.23
C GLY A 239 -23.99 -2.54 19.28
N GLN A 240 -23.10 -2.28 20.23
CA GLN A 240 -23.42 -1.47 21.40
C GLN A 240 -22.32 -0.44 21.71
N ILE A 241 -22.77 0.75 22.15
CA ILE A 241 -21.91 1.81 22.67
C ILE A 241 -22.41 2.27 24.04
N PRO A 242 -21.59 2.25 25.11
CA PRO A 242 -21.99 2.76 26.41
C PRO A 242 -22.24 4.28 26.39
N SER A 243 -23.27 4.74 27.13
CA SER A 243 -23.69 6.15 27.17
C SER A 243 -22.63 7.13 27.66
N ASN A 244 -21.63 6.64 28.43
CA ASN A 244 -20.49 7.43 28.90
C ASN A 244 -19.22 7.24 28.08
N SER A 245 -19.29 6.54 26.93
CA SER A 245 -18.16 6.41 26.03
C SER A 245 -17.82 7.73 25.38
N ARG A 246 -16.51 7.91 25.10
CA ARG A 246 -16.08 8.92 24.13
C ARG A 246 -16.60 8.54 22.74
N GLU A 247 -16.61 9.50 21.83
CA GLU A 247 -16.90 9.21 20.42
C GLU A 247 -15.97 8.13 19.85
N VAL A 248 -16.51 7.30 18.97
CA VAL A 248 -15.78 6.25 18.27
C VAL A 248 -15.61 6.64 16.80
N TRP A 249 -14.41 6.51 16.30
CA TRP A 249 -14.11 6.75 14.90
C TRP A 249 -13.84 5.41 14.19
N ARG A 250 -14.42 5.26 13.00
CA ARG A 250 -14.18 4.14 12.10
C ARG A 250 -14.04 4.67 10.69
N GLN A 251 -13.21 4.03 9.88
CA GLN A 251 -13.00 4.40 8.49
C GLN A 251 -13.47 3.27 7.58
N MET A 252 -13.96 3.65 6.40
CA MET A 252 -14.34 2.75 5.34
C MET A 252 -14.09 3.41 4.00
N THR A 253 -13.75 2.63 2.98
CA THR A 253 -13.66 3.13 1.61
C THR A 253 -15.04 3.51 1.08
N VAL A 254 -15.11 4.51 0.20
CA VAL A 254 -16.33 4.79 -0.54
C VAL A 254 -16.54 3.72 -1.62
N ALA A 255 -17.79 3.50 -2.00
CA ALA A 255 -18.14 2.51 -3.00
C ALA A 255 -17.63 2.91 -4.39
N VAL A 256 -18.08 4.07 -4.84
CA VAL A 256 -17.74 4.67 -6.12
C VAL A 256 -17.11 6.05 -5.85
N PRO A 257 -15.79 6.22 -6.06
CA PRO A 257 -15.10 7.46 -5.76
C PRO A 257 -15.67 8.68 -6.49
N ALA A 258 -16.02 8.54 -7.77
CA ALA A 258 -16.53 9.64 -8.58
C ALA A 258 -17.89 10.16 -8.06
N ASP A 259 -18.78 9.28 -7.58
CA ASP A 259 -20.04 9.68 -6.94
C ASP A 259 -19.78 10.47 -5.66
N PHE A 260 -18.84 9.99 -4.85
CA PHE A 260 -18.44 10.68 -3.61
C PHE A 260 -17.86 12.07 -3.90
N VAL A 261 -16.98 12.18 -4.91
CA VAL A 261 -16.41 13.47 -5.33
C VAL A 261 -17.50 14.40 -5.85
N GLY A 262 -18.38 13.92 -6.73
CA GLY A 262 -19.48 14.70 -7.30
C GLY A 262 -20.43 15.23 -6.23
N ALA A 263 -20.87 14.36 -5.32
CA ALA A 263 -21.75 14.75 -4.20
C ALA A 263 -21.07 15.76 -3.25
N SER A 264 -19.77 15.56 -2.96
CA SER A 264 -19.01 16.45 -2.09
C SER A 264 -18.76 17.82 -2.74
N PHE A 265 -18.47 17.86 -4.04
CA PHE A 265 -18.30 19.11 -4.77
C PHE A 265 -19.62 19.88 -4.90
N ARG A 266 -20.74 19.18 -5.18
CA ARG A 266 -22.08 19.77 -5.16
C ARG A 266 -22.39 20.41 -3.81
N ALA A 267 -22.18 19.69 -2.72
CA ALA A 267 -22.39 20.23 -1.37
C ALA A 267 -21.52 21.48 -1.09
N ALA A 268 -20.29 21.49 -1.61
CA ALA A 268 -19.42 22.67 -1.49
C ALA A 268 -19.93 23.87 -2.31
N LEU A 269 -20.43 23.66 -3.54
CA LEU A 269 -21.06 24.69 -4.37
C LEU A 269 -22.29 25.28 -3.66
N GLU A 270 -23.21 24.41 -3.22
CA GLU A 270 -24.43 24.81 -2.53
C GLU A 270 -24.14 25.53 -1.20
N GLY A 271 -23.10 25.10 -0.47
CA GLY A 271 -22.60 25.75 0.75
C GLY A 271 -22.06 27.18 0.52
N ARG A 272 -21.68 27.50 -0.72
CA ARG A 272 -21.27 28.85 -1.16
C ARG A 272 -22.40 29.60 -1.86
N GLY A 273 -23.59 29.01 -1.92
CA GLY A 273 -24.78 29.66 -2.53
C GLY A 273 -24.87 29.47 -4.07
N ILE A 274 -23.99 28.67 -4.68
CA ILE A 274 -24.09 28.31 -6.09
C ILE A 274 -25.03 27.11 -6.23
N THR A 275 -26.25 27.37 -6.71
CA THR A 275 -27.27 26.32 -6.87
C THR A 275 -27.04 25.49 -8.14
N VAL A 276 -27.33 24.20 -8.10
CA VAL A 276 -27.30 23.27 -9.24
C VAL A 276 -28.73 22.75 -9.44
N SER A 277 -29.39 23.09 -10.54
CA SER A 277 -30.81 22.75 -10.77
C SER A 277 -30.98 21.26 -11.18
N GLY A 278 -30.00 20.70 -11.89
CA GLY A 278 -30.03 19.34 -12.38
C GLY A 278 -29.50 18.30 -11.38
N ALA A 279 -29.31 17.07 -11.88
CA ALA A 279 -28.78 15.95 -11.12
C ALA A 279 -27.23 16.00 -11.00
N THR A 280 -26.68 15.21 -10.06
CA THR A 280 -25.26 14.86 -10.10
C THR A 280 -25.14 13.52 -10.79
N ARG A 281 -24.32 13.45 -11.85
CA ARG A 281 -24.07 12.25 -12.63
C ARG A 281 -22.59 11.93 -12.70
N THR A 282 -22.27 10.65 -12.81
CA THR A 282 -20.89 10.14 -12.91
C THR A 282 -20.63 9.58 -14.31
N VAL A 283 -19.45 9.84 -14.83
CA VAL A 283 -18.95 9.28 -16.09
C VAL A 283 -17.63 8.58 -15.82
N GLU A 284 -17.57 7.28 -16.10
CA GLU A 284 -16.38 6.44 -15.89
C GLU A 284 -15.77 5.94 -17.20
N LEU A 285 -16.56 5.88 -18.27
CA LEU A 285 -16.11 5.36 -19.56
C LEU A 285 -15.73 6.50 -20.52
N PRO A 286 -14.58 6.41 -21.20
CA PRO A 286 -14.15 7.45 -22.17
C PRO A 286 -15.15 7.69 -23.30
N ILE A 287 -15.94 6.70 -23.67
CA ILE A 287 -16.95 6.83 -24.72
C ILE A 287 -18.13 7.72 -24.32
N GLU A 288 -18.41 7.78 -23.02
CA GLU A 288 -19.51 8.57 -22.43
C GLU A 288 -19.05 10.01 -22.12
N SER A 289 -17.73 10.21 -21.98
CA SER A 289 -17.17 11.50 -21.63
C SER A 289 -17.26 12.52 -22.75
N SER A 290 -17.70 13.73 -22.41
CA SER A 290 -17.61 14.88 -23.30
C SER A 290 -16.16 15.32 -23.52
N VAL A 291 -15.22 15.00 -22.62
CA VAL A 291 -13.81 15.42 -22.62
C VAL A 291 -12.82 14.27 -22.83
N GLY A 292 -13.21 13.03 -22.60
CA GLY A 292 -12.34 11.85 -22.53
C GLY A 292 -11.68 11.44 -23.85
N ARG A 293 -12.06 12.03 -24.98
CA ARG A 293 -11.43 11.81 -26.30
C ARG A 293 -10.27 12.78 -26.56
N LEU A 294 -10.00 13.69 -25.66
CA LEU A 294 -9.00 14.72 -25.80
C LEU A 294 -7.74 14.30 -25.06
N SER A 295 -6.59 14.30 -25.73
CA SER A 295 -5.30 14.14 -25.05
C SER A 295 -5.05 15.36 -24.15
N ALA A 296 -4.67 15.15 -22.89
CA ALA A 296 -4.11 16.20 -22.07
C ALA A 296 -2.77 16.67 -22.71
N PRO A 297 -2.48 17.96 -22.78
CA PRO A 297 -3.10 19.11 -22.15
C PRO A 297 -4.09 19.86 -23.06
N ALA A 298 -4.38 19.32 -24.26
CA ALA A 298 -5.30 19.92 -25.20
C ALA A 298 -6.75 19.57 -24.82
N LEU A 299 -7.29 20.23 -23.82
CA LEU A 299 -8.72 20.25 -23.54
C LEU A 299 -9.49 21.09 -24.58
N GLY A 300 -8.91 21.17 -25.77
CA GLY A 300 -9.45 21.94 -26.89
C GLY A 300 -10.49 21.18 -27.67
N ARG A 301 -11.63 20.80 -27.07
CA ARG A 301 -12.83 20.67 -27.86
C ARG A 301 -13.22 22.07 -28.36
N PRO A 302 -13.56 22.27 -29.66
CA PRO A 302 -14.20 23.49 -30.05
C PRO A 302 -15.44 23.72 -29.15
N GLY A 303 -15.41 24.75 -28.31
CA GLY A 303 -16.51 25.10 -27.42
C GLY A 303 -16.31 24.88 -25.94
N ALA A 304 -15.56 23.86 -25.49
CA ALA A 304 -15.33 23.65 -24.06
C ALA A 304 -14.38 24.70 -23.46
N ARG A 305 -14.80 25.34 -22.37
CA ARG A 305 -14.01 26.33 -21.62
C ARG A 305 -13.58 25.75 -20.30
N ILE A 306 -12.33 26.00 -19.93
CA ILE A 306 -11.85 25.77 -18.57
C ILE A 306 -12.33 26.95 -17.73
N LEU A 307 -13.25 26.69 -16.79
CA LEU A 307 -13.77 27.67 -15.83
C LEU A 307 -12.92 27.75 -14.58
N ALA A 308 -12.37 26.61 -14.14
CA ALA A 308 -11.45 26.52 -13.02
C ALA A 308 -10.47 25.36 -13.21
N ARG A 309 -9.30 25.45 -12.57
CA ARG A 309 -8.29 24.41 -12.62
C ARG A 309 -7.52 24.27 -11.33
N HIS A 310 -7.47 23.08 -10.79
CA HIS A 310 -6.52 22.70 -9.78
C HIS A 310 -5.31 21.98 -10.39
N THR A 311 -4.12 22.26 -9.86
CA THR A 311 -2.87 21.56 -10.21
C THR A 311 -2.27 20.98 -8.93
N SER A 312 -1.98 19.70 -8.94
CA SER A 312 -1.48 18.95 -7.79
C SER A 312 -0.06 19.36 -7.37
N ARG A 313 0.41 18.82 -6.27
CA ARG A 313 1.84 18.80 -5.93
C ARG A 313 2.62 17.97 -6.97
N PRO A 314 3.97 18.13 -7.05
CA PRO A 314 4.77 17.33 -7.98
C PRO A 314 4.76 15.84 -7.60
N LEU A 315 5.00 14.99 -8.60
CA LEU A 315 5.06 13.54 -8.43
C LEU A 315 6.04 13.11 -7.33
N SER A 316 7.18 13.78 -7.21
CA SER A 316 8.18 13.50 -6.16
C SER A 316 7.59 13.48 -4.74
N ASP A 317 6.67 14.41 -4.41
CA ASP A 317 5.99 14.44 -3.11
C ASP A 317 5.08 13.20 -2.93
N TYR A 318 4.44 12.75 -4.02
CA TYR A 318 3.55 11.60 -4.01
C TYR A 318 4.32 10.28 -3.88
N LEU A 319 5.52 10.19 -4.47
CA LEU A 319 6.37 9.00 -4.32
C LEU A 319 6.81 8.79 -2.86
N GLU A 320 6.99 9.88 -2.10
CA GLU A 320 7.23 9.75 -0.66
C GLU A 320 6.06 9.09 0.07
N VAL A 321 4.83 9.49 -0.24
CA VAL A 321 3.62 8.87 0.33
C VAL A 321 3.51 7.39 -0.08
N VAL A 322 3.78 7.08 -1.36
CA VAL A 322 3.76 5.70 -1.87
C VAL A 322 4.76 4.81 -1.14
N ASN A 323 5.99 5.25 -1.01
CA ASN A 323 7.05 4.37 -0.50
C ASN A 323 7.17 4.42 1.03
N LYS A 324 7.12 5.60 1.67
CA LYS A 324 7.29 5.74 3.12
C LYS A 324 6.07 5.29 3.91
N GLU A 325 4.86 5.65 3.45
CA GLU A 325 3.62 5.27 4.10
C GLU A 325 2.98 4.01 3.51
N SER A 326 3.55 3.53 2.40
CA SER A 326 3.02 2.36 1.67
C SER A 326 1.58 2.55 1.16
N ASN A 327 1.19 3.78 0.82
CA ASN A 327 -0.17 4.09 0.41
C ASN A 327 -0.52 3.41 -0.92
N ASN A 328 -1.59 2.61 -0.90
CA ASN A 328 -2.00 1.82 -2.07
C ASN A 328 -2.70 2.69 -3.11
N LEU A 329 -3.63 3.57 -2.70
CA LEU A 329 -4.36 4.42 -3.65
C LEU A 329 -3.41 5.27 -4.50
N PHE A 330 -2.42 5.90 -3.87
CA PHE A 330 -1.41 6.69 -4.57
C PHE A 330 -0.62 5.83 -5.56
N ALA A 331 -0.22 4.62 -5.15
CA ALA A 331 0.49 3.70 -6.03
C ALA A 331 -0.35 3.29 -7.24
N GLU A 332 -1.63 2.98 -7.04
CA GLU A 332 -2.56 2.58 -8.11
C GLU A 332 -2.83 3.72 -9.10
N VAL A 333 -3.10 4.90 -8.59
CA VAL A 333 -3.33 6.09 -9.44
C VAL A 333 -2.09 6.42 -10.28
N ILE A 334 -0.91 6.40 -9.67
CA ILE A 334 0.36 6.61 -10.37
C ILE A 334 0.61 5.51 -11.40
N PHE A 335 0.31 4.26 -11.08
CA PHE A 335 0.39 3.14 -12.01
C PHE A 335 -0.49 3.37 -13.25
N ARG A 336 -1.76 3.80 -13.05
CA ARG A 336 -2.66 4.15 -14.15
C ARG A 336 -2.14 5.33 -14.97
N ALA A 337 -1.54 6.33 -14.32
CA ALA A 337 -0.95 7.47 -15.01
C ALA A 337 0.25 7.07 -15.89
N VAL A 338 1.07 6.10 -15.45
CA VAL A 338 2.17 5.54 -16.26
C VAL A 338 1.63 4.88 -17.53
N GLY A 339 0.59 4.05 -17.42
CA GLY A 339 -0.09 3.44 -18.57
C GLY A 339 -0.65 4.49 -19.53
N ARG A 340 -1.31 5.51 -18.99
CA ARG A 340 -1.89 6.61 -19.75
C ARG A 340 -0.84 7.40 -20.54
N ALA A 341 0.29 7.71 -19.91
CA ALA A 341 1.39 8.43 -20.56
C ALA A 341 2.08 7.62 -21.67
N ASP A 342 2.14 6.30 -21.52
CA ASP A 342 2.82 5.43 -22.47
C ASP A 342 1.95 5.08 -23.69
N SER A 343 0.67 4.76 -23.49
CA SER A 343 -0.21 4.21 -24.54
C SER A 343 -1.47 5.05 -24.82
N GLY A 344 -1.68 6.13 -24.08
CA GLY A 344 -2.92 6.89 -24.12
C GLY A 344 -4.08 6.24 -23.37
N VAL A 345 -3.86 5.09 -22.70
CA VAL A 345 -4.89 4.34 -21.95
C VAL A 345 -4.38 4.02 -20.54
N GLY A 346 -5.12 4.46 -19.52
CA GLY A 346 -4.79 4.21 -18.11
C GLY A 346 -5.51 2.97 -17.55
N SER A 347 -5.60 1.86 -18.31
CA SER A 347 -6.12 0.57 -17.80
C SER A 347 -5.05 -0.20 -17.00
N PRO A 348 -5.43 -1.20 -16.18
CA PRO A 348 -4.46 -2.05 -15.48
C PRO A 348 -3.44 -2.69 -16.42
N GLU A 349 -3.93 -3.29 -17.51
CA GLU A 349 -3.11 -4.03 -18.47
C GLU A 349 -2.12 -3.10 -19.19
N ALA A 350 -2.61 -1.95 -19.69
CA ALA A 350 -1.76 -0.95 -20.33
C ALA A 350 -0.69 -0.42 -19.36
N SER A 351 -1.04 -0.29 -18.08
CA SER A 351 -0.13 0.18 -17.03
C SER A 351 0.94 -0.85 -16.71
N ALA A 352 0.57 -2.14 -16.58
CA ALA A 352 1.52 -3.24 -16.37
C ALA A 352 2.52 -3.35 -17.52
N ASP A 353 2.02 -3.25 -18.74
CA ASP A 353 2.86 -3.25 -19.94
C ASP A 353 3.79 -2.03 -20.02
N ALA A 354 3.31 -0.85 -19.63
CA ALA A 354 4.14 0.36 -19.60
C ALA A 354 5.26 0.25 -18.55
N VAL A 355 4.95 -0.27 -17.35
CA VAL A 355 5.97 -0.54 -16.32
C VAL A 355 7.00 -1.53 -16.86
N ARG A 356 6.58 -2.66 -17.41
CA ARG A 356 7.49 -3.67 -17.98
C ARG A 356 8.37 -3.09 -19.08
N ARG A 357 7.82 -2.33 -20.04
CA ARG A 357 8.60 -1.66 -21.09
C ARG A 357 9.64 -0.70 -20.50
N THR A 358 9.27 0.03 -19.46
CA THR A 358 10.21 0.94 -18.78
C THR A 358 11.35 0.19 -18.13
N LEU A 359 11.05 -0.91 -17.41
CA LEU A 359 12.07 -1.76 -16.79
C LEU A 359 13.04 -2.34 -17.83
N VAL A 360 12.51 -2.86 -18.94
CA VAL A 360 13.33 -3.38 -20.06
C VAL A 360 14.22 -2.28 -20.64
N ALA A 361 13.67 -1.06 -20.84
CA ALA A 361 14.45 0.08 -21.35
C ALA A 361 15.57 0.50 -20.39
N LEU A 362 15.39 0.30 -19.08
CA LEU A 362 16.42 0.50 -18.05
C LEU A 362 17.44 -0.66 -18.01
N GLY A 363 17.22 -1.72 -18.76
CA GLY A 363 18.04 -2.92 -18.75
C GLY A 363 17.82 -3.79 -17.49
N VAL A 364 16.66 -3.68 -16.85
CA VAL A 364 16.25 -4.52 -15.72
C VAL A 364 15.71 -5.84 -16.24
N GLU A 365 16.17 -6.94 -15.65
CA GLU A 365 15.66 -8.28 -15.98
C GLU A 365 14.21 -8.45 -15.50
N THR A 366 13.35 -8.87 -16.41
CA THR A 366 11.90 -8.98 -16.15
C THR A 366 11.34 -10.38 -16.32
N THR A 367 12.20 -11.40 -16.44
CA THR A 367 11.77 -12.80 -16.55
C THR A 367 10.91 -13.20 -15.35
N GLY A 368 9.75 -13.77 -15.61
CA GLY A 368 8.79 -14.17 -14.58
C GLY A 368 8.01 -13.02 -13.94
N LEU A 369 8.25 -11.77 -14.33
CA LEU A 369 7.48 -10.62 -13.86
C LEU A 369 6.01 -10.73 -14.31
N ARG A 370 5.10 -10.68 -13.34
CA ARG A 370 3.66 -10.50 -13.54
C ARG A 370 3.19 -9.40 -12.61
N GLN A 371 2.58 -8.37 -13.19
CA GLN A 371 2.07 -7.23 -12.44
C GLN A 371 0.59 -7.04 -12.77
N HIS A 372 -0.28 -7.16 -11.76
CA HIS A 372 -1.73 -7.00 -11.86
C HIS A 372 -2.16 -5.61 -11.38
N ASP A 373 -1.49 -5.09 -10.35
CA ASP A 373 -1.79 -3.79 -9.75
C ASP A 373 -0.51 -2.95 -9.56
N GLY A 374 -0.67 -1.72 -9.12
CA GLY A 374 0.45 -0.81 -8.85
C GLY A 374 1.01 -0.91 -7.43
N SER A 375 0.22 -1.44 -6.49
CA SER A 375 0.49 -1.41 -5.06
C SER A 375 1.14 -2.67 -4.50
N GLY A 376 0.93 -3.80 -5.17
CA GLY A 376 1.34 -5.12 -4.69
C GLY A 376 0.34 -5.75 -3.71
N LEU A 377 -0.90 -5.26 -3.68
CA LEU A 377 -1.92 -5.82 -2.83
C LEU A 377 -2.46 -7.15 -3.37
N SER A 378 -2.55 -7.28 -4.71
CA SER A 378 -2.93 -8.53 -5.38
C SER A 378 -1.91 -9.62 -5.08
N SER A 379 -2.39 -10.75 -4.56
CA SER A 379 -1.56 -11.94 -4.31
C SER A 379 -1.09 -12.64 -5.60
N GLU A 380 -1.57 -12.20 -6.76
CA GLU A 380 -1.21 -12.74 -8.07
C GLU A 380 0.04 -12.09 -8.68
N ASN A 381 0.49 -10.95 -8.15
CA ASN A 381 1.75 -10.35 -8.56
C ASN A 381 2.94 -11.29 -8.35
N ARG A 382 3.87 -11.31 -9.30
CA ARG A 382 5.11 -12.12 -9.22
C ARG A 382 6.31 -11.29 -9.63
N VAL A 383 7.33 -11.27 -8.77
CA VAL A 383 8.62 -10.60 -9.01
C VAL A 383 9.71 -11.44 -8.37
N SER A 384 10.90 -11.45 -8.94
CA SER A 384 12.07 -12.12 -8.34
C SER A 384 12.89 -11.16 -7.46
N ALA A 385 13.69 -11.69 -6.54
CA ALA A 385 14.64 -10.89 -5.77
C ALA A 385 15.70 -10.25 -6.69
N ALA A 386 16.10 -10.96 -7.73
CA ALA A 386 17.05 -10.49 -8.74
C ALA A 386 16.50 -9.24 -9.47
N THR A 387 15.21 -9.22 -9.85
CA THR A 387 14.58 -8.07 -10.49
C THR A 387 14.66 -6.82 -9.59
N PHE A 388 14.40 -6.93 -8.29
CA PHE A 388 14.50 -5.78 -7.38
C PHE A 388 15.93 -5.28 -7.20
N VAL A 389 16.89 -6.18 -7.04
CA VAL A 389 18.31 -5.80 -6.89
C VAL A 389 18.82 -5.15 -8.18
N ASP A 390 18.48 -5.71 -9.35
CA ASP A 390 18.86 -5.12 -10.65
C ASP A 390 18.21 -3.75 -10.86
N LEU A 391 16.93 -3.59 -10.48
CA LEU A 391 16.29 -2.27 -10.49
C LEU A 391 17.05 -1.25 -9.63
N ILE A 392 17.38 -1.60 -8.39
CA ILE A 392 18.08 -0.69 -7.47
C ILE A 392 19.45 -0.33 -8.06
N ARG A 393 20.16 -1.29 -8.63
CA ARG A 393 21.43 -1.09 -9.32
C ARG A 393 21.29 -0.08 -10.46
N ARG A 394 20.33 -0.32 -11.39
CA ARG A 394 20.11 0.59 -12.55
C ARG A 394 19.68 1.98 -12.13
N MET A 395 18.79 2.06 -11.14
CA MET A 395 18.37 3.36 -10.61
C MET A 395 19.53 4.11 -9.94
N SER A 396 20.39 3.41 -9.18
CA SER A 396 21.51 4.03 -8.45
C SER A 396 22.56 4.66 -9.36
N ASP A 397 22.65 4.21 -10.59
CA ASP A 397 23.57 4.74 -11.60
C ASP A 397 22.91 5.82 -12.49
N GLY A 398 21.61 6.05 -12.33
CA GLY A 398 20.83 6.97 -13.14
C GLY A 398 20.61 8.36 -12.52
N PRO A 399 20.21 9.34 -13.35
CA PRO A 399 20.02 10.73 -12.91
C PRO A 399 18.81 10.91 -11.96
N LEU A 400 17.87 9.97 -11.92
CA LEU A 400 16.66 10.01 -11.07
C LEU A 400 16.85 9.33 -9.71
N TRP A 401 18.10 8.91 -9.42
CA TRP A 401 18.41 8.27 -8.15
C TRP A 401 18.12 9.15 -6.93
N PRO A 402 18.43 10.45 -6.92
CA PRO A 402 18.18 11.29 -5.75
C PRO A 402 16.70 11.27 -5.33
N GLU A 403 15.76 11.43 -6.27
CA GLU A 403 14.32 11.44 -6.02
C GLU A 403 13.83 10.06 -5.61
N TYR A 404 14.28 9.01 -6.31
CA TYR A 404 13.95 7.63 -5.98
C TYR A 404 14.43 7.25 -4.58
N TRP A 405 15.71 7.55 -4.27
CA TRP A 405 16.30 7.28 -2.96
C TRP A 405 15.65 8.07 -1.82
N ALA A 406 15.31 9.34 -2.06
CA ALA A 406 14.62 10.19 -1.08
C ALA A 406 13.23 9.63 -0.73
N SER A 407 12.56 9.00 -1.68
CA SER A 407 11.22 8.43 -1.47
C SER A 407 11.24 7.17 -0.58
N LEU A 408 12.37 6.47 -0.45
CA LEU A 408 12.46 5.22 0.30
C LEU A 408 12.51 5.45 1.82
N PRO A 409 11.78 4.66 2.62
CA PRO A 409 11.75 4.79 4.08
C PRO A 409 13.09 4.42 4.72
N ARG A 410 13.54 5.22 5.70
CA ARG A 410 14.79 5.04 6.45
C ARG A 410 14.59 4.14 7.66
N ALA A 411 15.52 3.20 7.85
CA ALA A 411 15.54 2.34 9.02
C ALA A 411 15.79 3.15 10.30
N GLY A 412 15.27 2.68 11.43
CA GLY A 412 15.42 3.33 12.73
C GLY A 412 14.53 4.57 12.93
N THR A 413 13.87 5.06 11.90
CA THR A 413 13.02 6.26 11.94
C THR A 413 11.56 5.90 12.21
N ARG A 414 11.01 6.37 13.32
CA ARG A 414 9.67 5.99 13.83
C ARG A 414 8.52 6.24 12.85
N ARG A 415 8.64 7.28 12.00
CA ARG A 415 7.62 7.68 11.02
C ARG A 415 7.79 7.04 9.65
N GLU A 416 8.88 6.29 9.43
CA GLU A 416 9.20 5.61 8.18
C GLU A 416 9.36 4.10 8.45
N LEU A 417 10.61 3.57 8.43
CA LEU A 417 10.90 2.19 8.78
C LEU A 417 11.39 2.11 10.23
N GLY A 418 10.47 2.01 11.20
CA GLY A 418 10.75 2.00 12.63
C GLY A 418 11.49 0.76 13.16
N ARG A 419 12.08 -0.03 12.27
CA ARG A 419 12.83 -1.25 12.57
C ARG A 419 14.33 -0.98 12.54
N MET A 420 15.15 -1.90 13.06
CA MET A 420 16.62 -1.82 13.11
C MET A 420 17.14 -0.61 13.93
N TYR A 421 16.32 -0.15 14.86
CA TYR A 421 16.70 0.92 15.78
C TYR A 421 17.91 0.51 16.61
N ARG A 422 18.86 1.43 16.86
CA ARG A 422 20.14 1.22 17.57
C ARG A 422 21.07 0.19 16.91
N THR A 423 20.99 0.01 15.62
CA THR A 423 21.94 -0.78 14.82
C THR A 423 22.68 0.13 13.83
N ALA A 424 23.73 -0.38 13.17
CA ALA A 424 24.42 0.34 12.11
C ALA A 424 23.53 0.67 10.89
N ALA A 425 22.37 -0.02 10.76
CA ALA A 425 21.40 0.25 9.71
C ALA A 425 20.55 1.49 9.99
N ALA A 426 20.45 1.97 11.24
CA ALA A 426 19.65 3.14 11.57
C ALA A 426 20.15 4.38 10.80
N ASP A 427 19.21 5.13 10.19
CA ASP A 427 19.43 6.29 9.32
C ASP A 427 20.28 6.03 8.06
N ASN A 428 20.80 4.84 7.88
CA ASN A 428 21.67 4.39 6.80
C ASN A 428 20.94 3.53 5.77
N LEU A 429 20.26 2.46 6.22
CA LEU A 429 19.48 1.59 5.36
C LEU A 429 18.18 2.29 4.92
N ARG A 430 17.90 2.26 3.61
CA ARG A 430 16.58 2.61 3.09
C ARG A 430 16.02 1.45 2.29
N ALA A 431 14.79 1.05 2.62
CA ALA A 431 14.17 -0.11 2.00
C ALA A 431 12.64 -0.04 2.04
N LYS A 432 12.01 -0.51 0.99
CA LYS A 432 10.57 -0.74 0.95
C LYS A 432 10.22 -2.04 1.65
N THR A 433 9.21 -2.01 2.48
CA THR A 433 8.63 -3.19 3.11
C THR A 433 7.42 -3.70 2.31
N GLY A 434 7.19 -5.00 2.36
CA GLY A 434 5.98 -5.64 1.84
C GLY A 434 5.38 -6.60 2.86
N THR A 435 4.07 -6.59 3.01
CA THR A 435 3.35 -7.53 3.91
C THR A 435 1.93 -7.72 3.41
N ILE A 436 1.58 -8.95 3.06
CA ILE A 436 0.23 -9.48 2.92
C ILE A 436 0.17 -10.84 3.62
N ASP A 437 -0.98 -11.51 3.64
CA ASP A 437 -1.09 -12.81 4.32
C ASP A 437 -0.06 -13.82 3.82
N GLY A 438 0.71 -14.40 4.74
CA GLY A 438 1.76 -15.36 4.42
C GLY A 438 3.00 -14.79 3.70
N VAL A 439 3.06 -13.48 3.45
CA VAL A 439 4.16 -12.84 2.70
C VAL A 439 4.83 -11.77 3.54
N SER A 440 6.17 -11.77 3.52
CA SER A 440 7.00 -10.66 4.03
C SER A 440 8.09 -10.35 3.01
N ALA A 441 8.38 -9.06 2.82
CA ALA A 441 9.41 -8.62 1.90
C ALA A 441 10.11 -7.35 2.40
N LEU A 442 11.41 -7.25 2.10
CA LEU A 442 12.24 -6.06 2.32
C LEU A 442 13.24 -5.93 1.19
N SER A 443 13.17 -4.84 0.40
CA SER A 443 14.11 -4.59 -0.69
C SER A 443 14.61 -3.14 -0.65
N GLY A 444 15.92 -2.95 -0.82
CA GLY A 444 16.53 -1.64 -0.72
C GLY A 444 18.05 -1.67 -0.81
N MET A 445 18.65 -0.65 -0.23
CA MET A 445 20.10 -0.49 -0.21
C MET A 445 20.56 -0.03 1.18
N VAL A 446 21.76 -0.45 1.55
CA VAL A 446 22.46 -0.03 2.76
C VAL A 446 23.93 0.24 2.44
N ARG A 447 24.57 1.15 3.17
CA ARG A 447 26.02 1.27 3.14
C ARG A 447 26.63 0.47 4.28
N SER A 448 27.68 -0.27 3.96
CA SER A 448 28.51 -0.93 4.96
C SER A 448 29.28 0.10 5.80
N ARG A 449 30.02 -0.34 6.81
CA ARG A 449 30.81 0.57 7.67
C ARG A 449 31.93 1.29 6.95
N ASP A 450 32.42 0.75 5.86
CA ASP A 450 33.43 1.36 4.99
C ASP A 450 32.85 2.07 3.77
N GLY A 451 31.51 2.19 3.73
CA GLY A 451 30.78 2.98 2.75
C GLY A 451 30.37 2.22 1.49
N GLU A 452 30.70 0.93 1.38
CA GLU A 452 30.30 0.08 0.24
C GLU A 452 28.78 0.01 0.11
N ARG A 453 28.27 0.21 -1.10
CA ARG A 453 26.84 0.17 -1.40
C ARG A 453 26.38 -1.28 -1.62
N LEU A 454 25.48 -1.76 -0.77
CA LEU A 454 24.95 -3.10 -0.80
C LEU A 454 23.44 -3.06 -1.12
N ALA A 455 23.06 -3.46 -2.33
CA ALA A 455 21.67 -3.64 -2.73
C ALA A 455 21.17 -5.01 -2.27
N PHE A 456 19.93 -5.09 -1.82
CA PHE A 456 19.37 -6.34 -1.35
C PHE A 456 17.87 -6.44 -1.59
N SER A 457 17.40 -7.67 -1.77
CA SER A 457 15.99 -8.03 -1.75
C SER A 457 15.80 -9.35 -0.99
N LEU A 458 14.90 -9.35 -0.03
CA LEU A 458 14.55 -10.49 0.82
C LEU A 458 13.05 -10.68 0.72
N MET A 459 12.58 -11.83 0.25
CA MET A 459 11.15 -12.13 0.12
C MET A 459 10.87 -13.54 0.62
N VAL A 460 9.75 -13.70 1.33
CA VAL A 460 9.24 -15.00 1.74
C VAL A 460 7.76 -15.12 1.45
N ASN A 461 7.34 -16.23 0.85
CA ASN A 461 5.95 -16.59 0.62
C ASN A 461 5.60 -17.88 1.36
N GLY A 462 4.36 -17.96 1.89
CA GLY A 462 3.92 -19.08 2.72
C GLY A 462 4.53 -19.07 4.13
N SER A 463 5.00 -17.91 4.60
CA SER A 463 5.61 -17.79 5.93
C SER A 463 4.62 -18.11 7.05
N PRO A 464 4.94 -19.04 7.97
CA PRO A 464 4.11 -19.36 9.12
C PRO A 464 4.08 -18.24 10.15
N SER A 465 5.02 -17.28 10.07
CA SER A 465 5.15 -16.18 11.02
C SER A 465 5.80 -14.96 10.41
N GLN A 466 5.00 -13.93 10.15
CA GLN A 466 5.51 -12.63 9.70
C GLN A 466 6.49 -12.00 10.70
N THR A 467 6.32 -12.25 12.00
CA THR A 467 7.24 -11.74 13.03
C THR A 467 8.64 -12.34 12.88
N ARG A 468 8.73 -13.65 12.61
CA ARG A 468 10.01 -14.35 12.37
C ARG A 468 10.66 -13.84 11.07
N ALA A 469 9.88 -13.72 9.99
CA ALA A 469 10.36 -13.18 8.73
C ALA A 469 10.96 -11.77 8.90
N LYS A 470 10.23 -10.87 9.56
CA LYS A 470 10.71 -9.50 9.85
C LYS A 470 11.95 -9.46 10.75
N ARG A 471 12.15 -10.45 11.64
CA ARG A 471 13.38 -10.55 12.43
C ARG A 471 14.57 -10.92 11.55
N VAL A 472 14.42 -11.89 10.64
CA VAL A 472 15.46 -12.24 9.66
C VAL A 472 15.82 -11.04 8.80
N GLU A 473 14.83 -10.35 8.23
CA GLU A 473 15.05 -9.12 7.46
C GLU A 473 15.85 -8.07 8.26
N ASN A 474 15.50 -7.86 9.54
CA ASN A 474 16.19 -6.91 10.42
C ASN A 474 17.62 -7.31 10.73
N GLN A 475 17.85 -8.59 11.01
CA GLN A 475 19.18 -9.12 11.31
C GLN A 475 20.09 -9.01 10.10
N ILE A 476 19.60 -9.36 8.91
CA ILE A 476 20.34 -9.24 7.65
C ILE A 476 20.65 -7.76 7.37
N GLY A 477 19.66 -6.86 7.42
CA GLY A 477 19.89 -5.44 7.19
C GLY A 477 20.91 -4.83 8.16
N ALA A 478 20.83 -5.19 9.44
CA ALA A 478 21.78 -4.75 10.46
C ALA A 478 23.19 -5.32 10.21
N ARG A 479 23.28 -6.60 9.81
CA ARG A 479 24.56 -7.28 9.53
C ARG A 479 25.25 -6.70 8.30
N LEU A 480 24.50 -6.38 7.25
CA LEU A 480 25.02 -5.71 6.05
C LEU A 480 25.55 -4.31 6.40
N ALA A 481 24.82 -3.56 7.20
CA ALA A 481 25.25 -2.24 7.66
C ALA A 481 26.52 -2.28 8.54
N ASP A 482 26.71 -3.36 9.29
CA ASP A 482 27.85 -3.57 10.18
C ASP A 482 29.07 -4.18 9.48
N PHE A 483 28.92 -4.63 8.26
CA PHE A 483 29.97 -5.25 7.46
C PHE A 483 31.11 -4.27 7.16
N ARG A 484 32.32 -4.79 7.12
CA ARG A 484 33.53 -4.10 6.65
C ARG A 484 34.35 -5.08 5.83
N ARG A 485 34.58 -4.75 4.58
CA ARG A 485 35.36 -5.58 3.68
C ARG A 485 36.84 -5.55 4.04
N THR A 486 37.49 -6.73 4.01
CA THR A 486 38.94 -6.81 4.11
C THR A 486 39.59 -6.23 2.84
N PRO A 487 40.51 -5.28 2.93
CA PRO A 487 41.18 -4.73 1.76
C PRO A 487 41.91 -5.79 0.94
N GLY A 488 41.78 -5.72 -0.39
CA GLY A 488 42.45 -6.66 -1.32
C GLY A 488 41.74 -7.98 -1.55
N THR A 489 40.52 -8.18 -1.02
CA THR A 489 39.71 -9.35 -1.37
C THR A 489 39.25 -9.25 -2.82
N VAL A 490 39.39 -10.37 -3.56
CA VAL A 490 38.91 -10.53 -4.93
C VAL A 490 37.38 -10.61 -4.90
N PRO A 491 36.65 -10.04 -5.88
CA PRO A 491 35.21 -10.22 -6.01
C PRO A 491 34.82 -11.69 -6.01
N VAL A 492 33.80 -12.05 -5.22
CA VAL A 492 33.28 -13.41 -5.16
C VAL A 492 31.83 -13.46 -5.64
N ILE A 493 31.47 -14.54 -6.28
CA ILE A 493 30.09 -14.86 -6.60
C ILE A 493 29.65 -15.94 -5.61
N ALA A 494 28.73 -15.58 -4.70
CA ALA A 494 28.15 -16.59 -3.82
C ALA A 494 27.46 -17.67 -4.65
N GLU A 495 27.77 -18.92 -4.36
CA GLU A 495 26.99 -20.02 -4.92
C GLU A 495 25.53 -19.91 -4.45
N GLU A 496 24.61 -20.27 -5.33
CA GLU A 496 23.20 -20.31 -4.96
C GLU A 496 23.01 -21.34 -3.83
N THR A 497 22.63 -20.86 -2.66
CA THR A 497 22.31 -21.72 -1.54
C THR A 497 20.88 -22.22 -1.66
N ALA A 498 20.68 -23.50 -1.38
CA ALA A 498 19.33 -24.06 -1.33
C ALA A 498 18.45 -23.23 -0.35
N PRO A 499 17.18 -23.02 -0.66
CA PRO A 499 16.25 -22.43 0.30
C PRO A 499 16.36 -23.16 1.64
N PRO A 500 16.19 -22.46 2.79
CA PRO A 500 16.22 -23.11 4.10
C PRO A 500 15.37 -24.37 4.08
N ALA A 501 15.98 -25.53 4.29
CA ALA A 501 15.28 -26.80 4.21
C ALA A 501 14.08 -26.78 5.16
N SER A 502 12.91 -27.17 4.67
CA SER A 502 11.82 -27.54 5.55
C SER A 502 12.35 -28.69 6.40
N ARG A 503 12.58 -28.45 7.70
CA ARG A 503 12.78 -29.58 8.61
C ARG A 503 11.54 -30.44 8.46
N THR A 504 11.68 -31.60 7.82
CA THR A 504 10.65 -32.62 7.78
C THR A 504 10.21 -32.84 9.22
N THR A 505 9.02 -32.38 9.55
CA THR A 505 8.43 -32.62 10.86
C THR A 505 8.40 -34.13 11.05
N ALA A 506 9.03 -34.61 12.10
CA ALA A 506 8.84 -35.98 12.56
C ALA A 506 7.33 -36.27 12.57
N SER A 507 6.92 -37.47 12.16
CA SER A 507 5.52 -37.86 12.01
C SER A 507 4.65 -37.28 13.12
N ASN A 508 3.60 -36.54 12.72
CA ASN A 508 2.64 -35.96 13.66
C ASN A 508 2.05 -37.04 14.58
N ASP A 509 1.86 -36.71 15.86
CA ASP A 509 1.06 -37.54 16.73
C ASP A 509 -0.43 -37.37 16.39
N ARG A 510 -1.24 -38.38 16.70
CA ARG A 510 -2.70 -38.31 16.51
C ARG A 510 -3.40 -38.20 17.85
N HIS A 511 -4.27 -37.22 17.96
CA HIS A 511 -5.14 -37.03 19.12
C HIS A 511 -6.59 -37.20 18.74
N ARG A 512 -7.34 -38.03 19.47
CA ARG A 512 -8.80 -38.16 19.32
C ARG A 512 -9.46 -37.26 20.36
N VAL A 513 -10.20 -36.27 19.90
CA VAL A 513 -10.89 -35.30 20.76
C VAL A 513 -11.87 -36.00 21.70
N ASN A 514 -11.73 -35.83 22.99
CA ASN A 514 -12.66 -36.33 23.99
C ASN A 514 -13.88 -35.40 24.17
N ARG A 515 -14.94 -35.92 24.75
CA ARG A 515 -16.14 -35.13 25.02
C ARG A 515 -15.83 -33.97 25.97
N GLY A 516 -16.08 -32.73 25.53
CA GLY A 516 -15.82 -31.51 26.30
C GLY A 516 -14.41 -30.93 26.16
N GLU A 517 -13.49 -31.60 25.45
CA GLU A 517 -12.15 -31.08 25.18
C GLU A 517 -12.19 -29.92 24.17
N ASN A 518 -11.34 -28.94 24.34
CA ASN A 518 -11.15 -27.81 23.40
C ASN A 518 -9.70 -27.74 22.91
N LEU A 519 -9.48 -26.99 21.81
CA LEU A 519 -8.15 -26.88 21.19
C LEU A 519 -7.10 -26.29 22.14
N SER A 520 -7.49 -25.45 23.10
CA SER A 520 -6.55 -24.87 24.07
C SER A 520 -6.02 -25.91 25.06
N GLU A 521 -6.85 -26.83 25.47
CA GLU A 521 -6.47 -27.94 26.37
C GLU A 521 -5.59 -28.95 25.64
N ILE A 522 -5.95 -29.28 24.39
CA ILE A 522 -5.15 -30.18 23.55
C ILE A 522 -3.77 -29.57 23.27
N ALA A 523 -3.72 -28.29 22.87
CA ALA A 523 -2.48 -27.58 22.62
C ALA A 523 -1.55 -27.58 23.84
N ARG A 524 -2.12 -27.33 25.04
CA ARG A 524 -1.37 -27.35 26.31
C ARG A 524 -0.85 -28.75 26.64
N ARG A 525 -1.66 -29.80 26.42
CA ARG A 525 -1.28 -31.21 26.67
C ARG A 525 -0.06 -31.64 25.87
N TYR A 526 0.04 -31.17 24.62
CA TYR A 526 1.13 -31.55 23.72
C TYR A 526 2.25 -30.50 23.63
N GLY A 527 2.16 -29.42 24.41
CA GLY A 527 3.17 -28.36 24.41
C GLY A 527 3.24 -27.54 23.12
N VAL A 528 2.16 -27.56 22.30
CA VAL A 528 2.06 -26.86 21.03
C VAL A 528 1.05 -25.71 21.11
N THR A 529 1.05 -24.84 20.11
CA THR A 529 0.04 -23.77 20.01
C THR A 529 -1.19 -24.23 19.24
N ILE A 530 -2.34 -23.59 19.46
CA ILE A 530 -3.55 -23.84 18.67
C ILE A 530 -3.28 -23.64 17.17
N ASN A 531 -2.49 -22.63 16.81
CA ASN A 531 -2.16 -22.35 15.43
C ASN A 531 -1.32 -23.48 14.80
N GLU A 532 -0.41 -24.09 15.54
CA GLU A 532 0.36 -25.24 15.07
C GLU A 532 -0.54 -26.47 14.85
N ILE A 533 -1.52 -26.70 15.72
CA ILE A 533 -2.52 -27.76 15.49
C ILE A 533 -3.35 -27.48 14.24
N LEU A 534 -3.86 -26.25 14.08
CA LEU A 534 -4.68 -25.88 12.91
C LEU A 534 -3.89 -25.92 11.60
N GLN A 535 -2.60 -25.66 11.64
CA GLN A 535 -1.71 -25.68 10.50
C GLN A 535 -1.58 -27.09 9.88
N VAL A 536 -1.54 -28.13 10.71
CA VAL A 536 -1.51 -29.52 10.25
C VAL A 536 -2.93 -30.11 10.08
N ASN A 537 -3.98 -29.35 10.44
CA ASN A 537 -5.38 -29.73 10.29
C ASN A 537 -6.18 -28.64 9.55
N PRO A 538 -5.93 -28.35 8.29
CA PRO A 538 -6.51 -27.19 7.58
C PRO A 538 -8.02 -27.23 7.39
N ARG A 539 -8.67 -28.36 7.65
CA ARG A 539 -10.12 -28.54 7.58
C ARG A 539 -10.83 -28.40 8.93
N VAL A 540 -10.09 -28.11 10.00
CA VAL A 540 -10.63 -28.00 11.36
C VAL A 540 -10.95 -26.55 11.66
N ASP A 541 -12.22 -26.30 12.02
CA ASP A 541 -12.66 -24.99 12.49
C ASP A 541 -12.10 -24.72 13.90
N ARG A 542 -11.44 -23.58 14.08
CA ARG A 542 -10.84 -23.13 15.34
C ARG A 542 -11.83 -23.13 16.52
N ASN A 543 -13.11 -22.85 16.23
CA ASN A 543 -14.16 -22.69 17.22
C ASN A 543 -15.07 -23.92 17.33
N ARG A 544 -14.86 -24.95 16.50
CA ARG A 544 -15.76 -26.10 16.42
C ARG A 544 -15.01 -27.42 16.20
N ILE A 545 -14.54 -28.01 17.28
CA ILE A 545 -14.10 -29.41 17.28
C ILE A 545 -15.16 -30.29 17.93
N VAL A 546 -15.28 -31.55 17.49
CA VAL A 546 -16.31 -32.48 17.97
C VAL A 546 -15.67 -33.72 18.60
N ALA A 547 -16.31 -34.25 19.64
CA ALA A 547 -15.86 -35.48 20.29
C ALA A 547 -15.77 -36.63 19.27
N GLY A 548 -14.66 -37.36 19.30
CA GLY A 548 -14.36 -38.44 18.35
C GLY A 548 -13.58 -37.99 17.11
N GLN A 549 -13.46 -36.69 16.84
CA GLN A 549 -12.66 -36.13 15.75
C GLN A 549 -11.18 -36.43 15.97
N TRP A 550 -10.47 -36.78 14.90
CA TRP A 550 -9.02 -36.95 14.94
C TRP A 550 -8.33 -35.64 14.56
N LEU A 551 -7.31 -35.26 15.33
CA LEU A 551 -6.42 -34.15 15.07
C LEU A 551 -4.99 -34.66 14.90
N GLU A 552 -4.29 -34.18 13.90
CA GLU A 552 -2.84 -34.31 13.78
C GLU A 552 -2.20 -33.31 14.74
N ILE A 553 -1.25 -33.75 15.56
CA ILE A 553 -0.55 -32.90 16.53
C ILE A 553 0.93 -32.83 16.14
N PRO A 554 1.45 -31.64 15.82
CA PRO A 554 2.86 -31.53 15.44
C PRO A 554 3.76 -31.87 16.65
N ARG A 555 4.75 -32.77 16.46
CA ARG A 555 5.75 -33.04 17.48
C ARG A 555 6.72 -31.87 17.58
N GLN A 556 6.95 -31.39 18.79
CA GLN A 556 8.11 -30.55 19.05
C GLN A 556 9.36 -31.41 18.87
N GLY A 557 10.22 -31.02 17.93
CA GLY A 557 11.50 -31.68 17.76
C GLY A 557 12.27 -31.61 19.09
N GLY A 558 12.52 -32.74 19.71
CA GLY A 558 13.38 -32.83 20.88
C GLY A 558 14.77 -32.27 20.56
N ASN A 559 15.37 -31.59 21.54
CA ASN A 559 16.73 -31.07 21.53
C ASN A 559 17.75 -32.06 20.99
#